data_1db1b6ca2490c94894c4052eae1d3cea
#
_entry.id   1db1b6ca2490c94894c4052eae1d3cea
#
_cell.length_a   1.000
_cell.length_b   1.000
_cell.length_c   1.000
_cell.angle_alpha   90.00
_cell.angle_beta   90.00
_cell.angle_gamma   90.00
#
_symmetry.space_group_name_H-M   'P 1'
#
loop_
_entity.id
_entity.type
_entity.pdbx_description
1 polymer ?
#
loop_
_entity_poly.entity_id
_entity_poly.type
_entity_poly.pdbx_seq_one_letter_code
_entity_poly.pdbx_strand_id
1 'polypeptide(L)' 'SSEHELDRIVGVLAEDGALLMPTDDYGFSRRFAWLNDRFGVSWQINLP' A
#
# COMPACT_ATOMS: atom_id res chain seq x y z
N SER A 1 11.03 -1.77 11.21
CA SER A 1 9.76 -1.38 11.81
C SER A 1 8.58 -1.84 10.96
N SER A 2 7.40 -1.84 11.55
CA SER A 2 6.18 -2.23 10.84
C SER A 2 5.89 -1.30 9.66
N GLU A 3 6.16 -0.01 9.82
CA GLU A 3 5.99 0.96 8.74
C GLU A 3 6.95 0.68 7.59
N HIS A 4 8.17 0.32 7.90
CA HIS A 4 9.19 -0.02 6.90
C HIS A 4 8.76 -1.27 6.11
N GLU A 5 8.25 -2.28 6.80
CA GLU A 5 7.78 -3.51 6.16
C GLU A 5 6.58 -3.25 5.26
N LEU A 6 5.66 -2.41 5.71
CA LEU A 6 4.50 -2.03 4.92
C LEU A 6 4.92 -1.32 3.64
N ASP A 7 5.84 -0.38 3.75
CA ASP A 7 6.35 0.36 2.58
C ASP A 7 7.00 -0.58 1.57
N ARG A 8 7.73 -1.58 2.05
CA ARG A 8 8.38 -2.58 1.21
C ARG A 8 7.35 -3.43 0.48
N ILE A 9 6.33 -3.89 1.20
CA ILE A 9 5.25 -4.70 0.61
C ILE A 9 4.51 -3.91 -0.47
N VAL A 10 4.17 -2.66 -0.17
CA VAL A 10 3.51 -1.78 -1.14
C VAL A 10 4.36 -1.61 -2.38
N GLY A 11 5.66 -1.39 -2.22
CA GLY A 11 6.57 -1.24 -3.35
C GLY A 11 6.60 -2.47 -4.25
N VAL A 12 6.61 -3.67 -3.65
CA VAL A 12 6.61 -4.93 -4.41
C VAL A 12 5.27 -5.12 -5.13
N LEU A 13 4.16 -4.91 -4.43
CA LEU A 13 2.83 -5.13 -4.99
C LEU A 13 2.50 -4.12 -6.10
N ALA A 14 2.96 -2.89 -5.97
CA ALA A 14 2.69 -1.84 -6.95
C ALA A 14 3.58 -1.94 -8.18
N GLU A 15 4.60 -2.79 -8.16
CA GLU A 15 5.49 -2.96 -9.30
C GLU A 15 4.69 -3.43 -10.52
N ASP A 16 4.78 -2.69 -11.61
CA ASP A 16 4.03 -2.91 -12.85
C ASP A 16 2.50 -2.85 -12.67
N GLY A 17 2.06 -2.31 -11.54
CA GLY A 17 0.65 -2.08 -11.25
C GLY A 17 0.33 -0.60 -11.18
N ALA A 18 -0.68 -0.24 -10.38
CA ALA A 18 -1.10 1.15 -10.20
C ALA A 18 -1.29 1.45 -8.71
N LEU A 19 -0.67 2.54 -8.26
CA LEU A 19 -0.82 3.00 -6.89
C LEU A 19 -1.97 4.03 -6.86
N LEU A 20 -3.10 3.64 -6.28
CA LEU A 20 -4.31 4.46 -6.25
C LEU A 20 -4.30 5.46 -5.10
N MET A 21 -3.90 5.00 -3.91
CA MET A 21 -3.66 5.86 -2.76
C MET A 21 -2.27 5.55 -2.22
N PRO A 22 -1.30 6.46 -2.37
CA PRO A 22 0.06 6.25 -1.88
C PRO A 22 0.09 6.03 -0.37
N THR A 23 1.10 5.33 0.12
CA THR A 23 1.26 5.08 1.54
C THR A 23 1.36 6.40 2.30
N ASP A 24 0.42 6.62 3.22
CA ASP A 24 0.38 7.85 4.01
C ASP A 24 -0.59 7.65 5.18
N ASP A 25 -0.66 8.66 6.06
CA ASP A 25 -1.62 8.73 7.14
C ASP A 25 -2.86 9.46 6.63
N TYR A 26 -3.97 8.74 6.58
CA TYR A 26 -5.23 9.29 6.08
C TYR A 26 -6.24 9.55 7.21
N GLY A 27 -5.76 9.59 8.45
CA GLY A 27 -6.59 9.90 9.60
C GLY A 27 -7.31 8.70 10.22
N PHE A 28 -7.64 7.70 9.44
CA PHE A 28 -8.28 6.46 9.92
C PHE A 28 -7.25 5.36 10.18
N SER A 29 -6.02 5.56 9.74
CA SER A 29 -4.95 4.58 9.84
C SER A 29 -3.61 5.31 9.91
N ARG A 30 -2.69 4.80 10.71
CA ARG A 30 -1.36 5.39 10.82
C ARG A 30 -0.62 5.32 9.48
N ARG A 31 -0.79 4.23 8.76
CA ARG A 31 -0.32 4.13 7.38
C ARG A 31 -1.29 3.27 6.59
N PHE A 32 -1.63 3.74 5.42
CA PHE A 32 -2.58 3.07 4.54
C PHE A 32 -2.11 3.22 3.10
N ALA A 33 -2.33 2.19 2.30
CA ALA A 33 -2.09 2.25 0.87
C ALA A 33 -3.16 1.46 0.14
N TRP A 34 -3.54 1.94 -1.03
CA TRP A 34 -4.49 1.25 -1.90
C TRP A 34 -3.88 1.18 -3.29
N LEU A 35 -3.79 -0.02 -3.84
CA LEU A 35 -3.14 -0.23 -5.12
C LEU A 35 -3.79 -1.39 -5.88
N ASN A 36 -3.54 -1.43 -7.18
CA ASN A 36 -3.78 -2.61 -7.99
C ASN A 36 -2.42 -3.20 -8.35
N ASP A 37 -2.28 -4.52 -8.22
CA ASP A 37 -1.04 -5.17 -8.62
C ASP A 37 -1.01 -5.38 -10.14
N ARG A 38 0.08 -5.98 -10.64
CA ARG A 38 0.27 -6.20 -12.07
C ARG A 38 -0.75 -7.16 -12.67
N PHE A 39 -1.45 -7.91 -11.85
CA PHE A 39 -2.51 -8.83 -12.29
C PHE A 39 -3.90 -8.22 -12.18
N GLY A 40 -3.99 -6.94 -11.81
CA GLY A 40 -5.25 -6.24 -11.68
C GLY A 40 -5.99 -6.52 -10.37
N VAL A 41 -5.34 -7.18 -9.41
CA VAL A 41 -5.94 -7.44 -8.10
C VAL A 41 -5.78 -6.19 -7.23
N SER A 42 -6.88 -5.80 -6.58
CA SER A 42 -6.90 -4.63 -5.71
C SER A 42 -6.44 -5.00 -4.31
N TRP A 43 -5.52 -4.20 -3.75
CA TRP A 43 -4.97 -4.41 -2.41
C TRP A 43 -5.17 -3.15 -1.57
N GLN A 44 -5.68 -3.33 -0.36
CA GLN A 44 -5.73 -2.28 0.64
C GLN A 44 -4.88 -2.74 1.82
N ILE A 45 -3.82 -2.01 2.11
CA ILE A 45 -2.86 -2.36 3.15
C ILE A 45 -2.95 -1.31 4.24
N ASN A 46 -3.14 -1.76 5.47
CA ASN A 46 -3.46 -0.89 6.58
C ASN A 46 -2.57 -1.21 7.78
N LEU A 47 -1.99 -0.17 8.36
CA LEU A 47 -1.28 -0.24 9.63
C LEU A 47 -2.02 0.66 10.61
N PRO A 48 -2.69 0.08 11.61
CA PRO A 48 -3.45 0.85 12.61
C PRO A 48 -2.58 1.79 13.44
#